data_d48e9600f9deb9eabf9a0309a9cb123a
#
_entry.id   d48e9600f9deb9eabf9a0309a9cb123a
#
_cell.length_a   1.000
_cell.length_b   1.000
_cell.length_c   1.000
_cell.angle_alpha   90.00
_cell.angle_beta   90.00
_cell.angle_gamma   90.00
#
_symmetry.space_group_name_H-M   'P 1'
#
loop_
_entity.id
_entity.type
_entity.pdbx_description
1 polymer ?
#
loop_
_entity_poly.entity_id
_entity_poly.type
_entity_poly.pdbx_seq_one_letter_code
_entity_poly.pdbx_strand_id
1 'polypeptide(L)'
;ALEEKIFGYLQRYAEFDFKIDYEEWHISFSKGEEDKIKISRGEENIFIWCVFLAICELVIDGAEAYSWVKYIYIDDPVSSLDDNNVIAIANDLGNLLKKDSGERKIVISSHHHLFFNVMYNDLKRNRRKSYFFHKNGANGYTLRATDETPFFHHVATLSELKRLLPKEGQTIDDVQINTYHFNMLRSVVEKTAVFFGYSHFSKCIHGIEDEVLFGRALDLLSHGKYSIYEPVFMGRDTKQLFVRILDAFLRKYEFYLPEILIE
;
A
#
# COMPACT_ATOMS: atom_id res chain seq x y z
N ALA A 1 -1.63 15.38 -30.22
CA ALA A 1 -0.57 14.82 -29.32
C ALA A 1 -1.13 14.30 -27.98
N LEU A 2 -1.78 15.14 -27.13
CA LEU A 2 -2.28 14.70 -25.83
C LEU A 2 -3.40 13.66 -25.96
N GLU A 3 -4.43 13.92 -26.75
CA GLU A 3 -5.54 12.98 -26.96
C GLU A 3 -5.08 11.63 -27.53
N GLU A 4 -4.15 11.63 -28.45
CA GLU A 4 -3.57 10.39 -29.02
C GLU A 4 -2.87 9.56 -27.94
N LYS A 5 -2.12 10.22 -27.04
CA LYS A 5 -1.49 9.52 -25.91
C LYS A 5 -2.53 8.97 -24.92
N ILE A 6 -3.54 9.78 -24.60
CA ILE A 6 -4.64 9.32 -23.74
C ILE A 6 -5.33 8.11 -24.36
N PHE A 7 -5.66 8.16 -25.64
CA PHE A 7 -6.28 7.07 -26.37
C PHE A 7 -5.42 5.81 -26.37
N GLY A 8 -4.10 5.96 -26.60
CA GLY A 8 -3.16 4.84 -26.56
C GLY A 8 -3.09 4.10 -25.21
N TYR A 9 -3.27 4.82 -24.09
CA TYR A 9 -3.41 4.21 -22.78
C TYR A 9 -4.80 3.63 -22.57
N LEU A 10 -5.85 4.38 -22.88
CA LEU A 10 -7.24 4.04 -22.60
C LEU A 10 -7.66 2.72 -23.23
N GLN A 11 -7.27 2.46 -24.48
CA GLN A 11 -7.56 1.21 -25.19
C GLN A 11 -7.11 -0.07 -24.46
N ARG A 12 -6.20 0.03 -23.50
CA ARG A 12 -5.72 -1.11 -22.71
C ARG A 12 -6.62 -1.46 -21.54
N TYR A 13 -7.46 -0.52 -21.11
CA TYR A 13 -8.22 -0.62 -19.87
C TYR A 13 -9.72 -0.55 -20.06
N ALA A 14 -10.18 0.08 -21.14
CA ALA A 14 -11.59 0.39 -21.34
C ALA A 14 -12.00 0.26 -22.80
N GLU A 15 -13.29 -0.02 -22.99
CA GLU A 15 -13.93 -0.20 -24.30
C GLU A 15 -14.80 0.99 -24.68
N PHE A 16 -14.44 2.19 -24.26
CA PHE A 16 -15.13 3.41 -24.62
C PHE A 16 -14.18 4.43 -25.22
N ASP A 17 -14.72 5.31 -26.04
CA ASP A 17 -13.99 6.44 -26.61
C ASP A 17 -14.34 7.73 -25.87
N PHE A 18 -13.52 8.76 -26.07
CA PHE A 18 -13.75 10.07 -25.50
C PHE A 18 -13.51 11.18 -26.50
N LYS A 19 -14.15 12.32 -26.28
CA LYS A 19 -13.92 13.55 -27.01
C LYS A 19 -13.82 14.71 -26.03
N ILE A 20 -12.76 15.50 -26.16
CA ILE A 20 -12.55 16.72 -25.37
C ILE A 20 -13.09 17.90 -26.17
N ASP A 21 -14.00 18.64 -25.59
CA ASP A 21 -14.45 19.91 -26.11
C ASP A 21 -13.72 21.03 -25.36
N TYR A 22 -12.82 21.72 -26.07
CA TYR A 22 -11.98 22.77 -25.50
C TYR A 22 -12.70 24.14 -25.43
N GLU A 23 -13.82 24.30 -26.12
CA GLU A 23 -14.61 25.51 -26.08
C GLU A 23 -15.57 25.50 -24.88
N GLU A 24 -16.28 24.39 -24.72
CA GLU A 24 -17.24 24.18 -23.63
C GLU A 24 -16.66 23.55 -22.39
N TRP A 25 -15.36 23.21 -22.41
CA TRP A 25 -14.62 22.59 -21.28
C TRP A 25 -15.32 21.35 -20.72
N HIS A 26 -15.76 20.46 -21.60
CA HIS A 26 -16.33 19.20 -21.17
C HIS A 26 -15.74 18.00 -21.92
N ILE A 27 -15.92 16.83 -21.35
CA ILE A 27 -15.52 15.54 -21.94
C ILE A 27 -16.77 14.70 -22.14
N SER A 28 -16.97 14.23 -23.36
CA SER A 28 -18.04 13.27 -23.68
C SER A 28 -17.43 11.89 -23.94
N PHE A 29 -18.18 10.86 -23.55
CA PHE A 29 -17.81 9.47 -23.74
C PHE A 29 -18.79 8.79 -24.69
N SER A 30 -18.28 7.85 -25.52
CA SER A 30 -19.07 7.08 -26.47
C SER A 30 -18.62 5.61 -26.47
N LYS A 31 -19.52 4.71 -26.88
CA LYS A 31 -19.19 3.28 -27.02
C LYS A 31 -19.92 2.72 -28.24
N GLY A 32 -19.16 2.37 -29.28
CA GLY A 32 -19.71 1.95 -30.56
C GLY A 32 -20.56 3.04 -31.20
N GLU A 33 -21.85 2.78 -31.44
CA GLU A 33 -22.81 3.76 -32.01
C GLU A 33 -23.49 4.63 -30.94
N GLU A 34 -23.25 4.37 -29.65
CA GLU A 34 -23.88 5.13 -28.56
C GLU A 34 -23.02 6.36 -28.18
N ASP A 35 -23.57 7.54 -28.42
CA ASP A 35 -22.96 8.81 -28.03
C ASP A 35 -23.42 9.26 -26.63
N LYS A 36 -22.55 9.96 -25.91
CA LYS A 36 -22.82 10.57 -24.59
C LYS A 36 -23.25 9.55 -23.53
N ILE A 37 -22.53 8.43 -23.47
CA ILE A 37 -22.74 7.42 -22.42
C ILE A 37 -22.31 7.95 -21.06
N LYS A 38 -22.90 7.39 -20.00
CA LYS A 38 -22.45 7.61 -18.63
C LYS A 38 -21.54 6.45 -18.24
N ILE A 39 -20.29 6.74 -17.98
CA ILE A 39 -19.32 5.77 -17.49
C ILE A 39 -19.45 5.53 -15.96
N SER A 40 -19.01 4.38 -15.49
CA SER A 40 -18.95 4.07 -14.07
C SER A 40 -17.82 4.83 -13.38
N ARG A 41 -17.84 4.94 -12.03
CA ARG A 41 -16.74 5.55 -11.26
C ARG A 41 -15.38 4.86 -11.49
N GLY A 42 -15.37 3.54 -11.66
CA GLY A 42 -14.14 2.80 -11.96
C GLY A 42 -13.55 3.20 -13.31
N GLU A 43 -14.40 3.30 -14.33
CA GLU A 43 -14.01 3.76 -15.67
C GLU A 43 -13.56 5.22 -15.68
N GLU A 44 -14.22 6.09 -14.90
CA GLU A 44 -13.80 7.48 -14.71
C GLU A 44 -12.40 7.57 -14.09
N ASN A 45 -12.12 6.80 -13.05
CA ASN A 45 -10.80 6.74 -12.43
C ASN A 45 -9.72 6.24 -13.41
N ILE A 46 -10.04 5.23 -14.21
CA ILE A 46 -9.15 4.72 -15.27
C ILE A 46 -8.88 5.83 -16.31
N PHE A 47 -9.91 6.55 -16.74
CA PHE A 47 -9.74 7.64 -17.70
C PHE A 47 -8.84 8.73 -17.14
N ILE A 48 -9.09 9.20 -15.90
CA ILE A 48 -8.25 10.20 -15.22
C ILE A 48 -6.80 9.72 -15.15
N TRP A 49 -6.61 8.43 -14.85
CA TRP A 49 -5.28 7.83 -14.83
C TRP A 49 -4.60 7.85 -16.20
N CYS A 50 -5.31 7.54 -17.28
CA CYS A 50 -4.79 7.60 -18.64
C CYS A 50 -4.40 9.03 -19.03
N VAL A 51 -5.19 10.03 -18.65
CA VAL A 51 -4.86 11.46 -18.84
C VAL A 51 -3.57 11.81 -18.09
N PHE A 52 -3.45 11.36 -16.84
CA PHE A 52 -2.25 11.61 -16.04
C PHE A 52 -1.00 10.96 -16.65
N LEU A 53 -1.09 9.70 -17.08
CA LEU A 53 0.02 9.01 -17.77
C LEU A 53 0.43 9.73 -19.05
N ALA A 54 -0.54 10.18 -19.85
CA ALA A 54 -0.28 10.92 -21.09
C ALA A 54 0.46 12.23 -20.81
N ILE A 55 0.09 12.96 -19.76
CA ILE A 55 0.79 14.18 -19.34
C ILE A 55 2.22 13.82 -18.85
N CYS A 56 2.37 12.80 -18.02
CA CYS A 56 3.69 12.33 -17.58
C CYS A 56 4.58 11.95 -18.75
N GLU A 57 4.03 11.30 -19.78
CA GLU A 57 4.78 10.95 -20.99
C GLU A 57 5.25 12.19 -21.75
N LEU A 58 4.39 13.21 -21.90
CA LEU A 58 4.79 14.49 -22.50
C LEU A 58 5.91 15.17 -21.70
N VAL A 59 5.81 15.13 -20.37
CA VAL A 59 6.88 15.63 -19.48
C VAL A 59 8.20 14.89 -19.70
N ILE A 60 8.17 13.56 -19.76
CA ILE A 60 9.36 12.70 -19.92
C ILE A 60 9.95 12.84 -21.32
N ASP A 61 9.12 12.94 -22.35
CA ASP A 61 9.51 13.18 -23.73
C ASP A 61 10.11 14.60 -23.94
N GLY A 62 10.08 15.46 -22.94
CA GLY A 62 10.69 16.79 -22.99
C GLY A 62 9.87 17.83 -23.74
N ALA A 63 8.54 17.69 -23.78
CA ALA A 63 7.67 18.69 -24.41
C ALA A 63 7.90 20.07 -23.78
N GLU A 64 8.09 21.10 -24.61
CA GLU A 64 8.47 22.46 -24.20
C GLU A 64 7.51 23.05 -23.16
N ALA A 65 6.22 22.84 -23.33
CA ALA A 65 5.20 23.30 -22.40
C ALA A 65 5.39 22.78 -20.95
N TYR A 66 6.11 21.69 -20.76
CA TYR A 66 6.35 21.05 -19.48
C TYR A 66 7.82 21.07 -19.04
N SER A 67 8.69 21.84 -19.70
CA SER A 67 10.12 21.93 -19.42
C SER A 67 10.45 22.38 -17.97
N TRP A 68 9.52 23.05 -17.32
CA TRP A 68 9.62 23.50 -15.92
C TRP A 68 9.38 22.41 -14.90
N VAL A 69 8.82 21.23 -15.29
CA VAL A 69 8.47 20.15 -14.36
C VAL A 69 9.73 19.41 -13.92
N LYS A 70 10.04 19.47 -12.63
CA LYS A 70 11.19 18.80 -11.98
C LYS A 70 10.76 17.64 -11.07
N TYR A 71 9.52 17.64 -10.63
CA TYR A 71 8.98 16.66 -9.68
C TYR A 71 7.67 16.10 -10.19
N ILE A 72 7.50 14.79 -10.07
CA ILE A 72 6.22 14.10 -10.31
C ILE A 72 5.87 13.38 -9.02
N TYR A 73 4.70 13.66 -8.47
CA TYR A 73 4.16 12.97 -7.30
C TYR A 73 2.91 12.19 -7.69
N ILE A 74 2.91 10.91 -7.36
CA ILE A 74 1.84 9.96 -7.67
C ILE A 74 1.36 9.39 -6.34
N ASP A 75 0.14 9.73 -5.96
CA ASP A 75 -0.47 9.28 -4.71
C ASP A 75 -1.53 8.23 -4.98
N ASP A 76 -1.25 7.03 -4.53
CA ASP A 76 -2.13 5.87 -4.52
C ASP A 76 -2.91 5.61 -5.82
N PRO A 77 -2.20 5.41 -6.94
CA PRO A 77 -2.78 5.39 -8.30
C PRO A 77 -3.75 4.23 -8.54
N VAL A 78 -3.83 3.28 -7.64
CA VAL A 78 -4.58 2.03 -7.80
C VAL A 78 -5.69 1.85 -6.76
N SER A 79 -6.03 2.91 -6.02
CA SER A 79 -7.12 2.83 -5.06
C SER A 79 -8.44 2.47 -5.77
N SER A 80 -9.14 1.47 -5.26
CA SER A 80 -10.44 0.99 -5.78
C SER A 80 -10.39 0.26 -7.14
N LEU A 81 -9.24 -0.25 -7.56
CA LEU A 81 -9.10 -1.08 -8.75
C LEU A 81 -8.95 -2.56 -8.39
N ASP A 82 -9.34 -3.43 -9.32
CA ASP A 82 -9.07 -4.86 -9.22
C ASP A 82 -7.59 -5.21 -9.51
N ASP A 83 -7.15 -6.38 -9.08
CA ASP A 83 -5.75 -6.82 -9.18
C ASP A 83 -5.21 -6.84 -10.63
N ASN A 84 -6.05 -7.13 -11.63
CA ASN A 84 -5.61 -7.16 -13.03
C ASN A 84 -5.28 -5.75 -13.51
N ASN A 85 -6.14 -4.79 -13.22
CA ASN A 85 -5.91 -3.38 -13.52
C ASN A 85 -4.71 -2.82 -12.75
N VAL A 86 -4.51 -3.24 -11.51
CA VAL A 86 -3.34 -2.86 -10.70
C VAL A 86 -2.03 -3.28 -11.38
N ILE A 87 -1.95 -4.52 -11.88
CA ILE A 87 -0.76 -5.01 -12.57
C ILE A 87 -0.52 -4.24 -13.88
N ALA A 88 -1.57 -4.03 -14.66
CA ALA A 88 -1.47 -3.32 -15.92
C ALA A 88 -1.01 -1.87 -15.74
N ILE A 89 -1.59 -1.15 -14.78
CA ILE A 89 -1.21 0.22 -14.41
C ILE A 89 0.24 0.29 -13.92
N ALA A 90 0.65 -0.65 -13.07
CA ALA A 90 2.02 -0.68 -12.58
C ALA A 90 3.03 -0.93 -13.72
N ASN A 91 2.71 -1.81 -14.65
CA ASN A 91 3.55 -2.07 -15.82
C ASN A 91 3.65 -0.85 -16.75
N ASP A 92 2.54 -0.18 -17.04
CA ASP A 92 2.54 1.00 -17.90
C ASP A 92 3.33 2.14 -17.26
N LEU A 93 3.12 2.38 -15.97
CA LEU A 93 3.91 3.36 -15.23
C LEU A 93 5.39 2.99 -15.20
N GLY A 94 5.73 1.74 -14.87
CA GLY A 94 7.11 1.26 -14.86
C GLY A 94 7.80 1.44 -16.21
N ASN A 95 7.13 1.13 -17.32
CA ASN A 95 7.63 1.32 -18.67
C ASN A 95 7.83 2.80 -19.00
N LEU A 96 6.92 3.67 -18.59
CA LEU A 96 7.04 5.10 -18.74
C LEU A 96 8.25 5.65 -17.99
N LEU A 97 8.41 5.27 -16.72
CA LEU A 97 9.50 5.74 -15.86
C LEU A 97 10.88 5.27 -16.32
N LYS A 98 10.96 4.13 -17.01
CA LYS A 98 12.23 3.66 -17.63
C LYS A 98 12.72 4.57 -18.74
N LYS A 99 11.83 5.32 -19.39
CA LYS A 99 12.20 6.28 -20.46
C LYS A 99 12.83 7.57 -19.90
N ASP A 100 12.54 7.91 -18.62
CA ASP A 100 13.10 9.13 -18.02
C ASP A 100 14.63 9.07 -17.95
N SER A 101 15.28 10.16 -18.33
CA SER A 101 16.75 10.31 -18.31
C SER A 101 17.33 10.40 -16.90
N GLY A 102 16.49 10.54 -15.87
CA GLY A 102 16.87 10.75 -14.48
C GLY A 102 16.99 12.22 -14.09
N GLU A 103 16.53 13.12 -14.93
CA GLU A 103 16.51 14.55 -14.64
C GLU A 103 15.41 14.94 -13.65
N ARG A 104 14.38 14.09 -13.54
CA ARG A 104 13.21 14.35 -12.70
C ARG A 104 13.24 13.48 -11.44
N LYS A 105 12.71 14.01 -10.38
CA LYS A 105 12.50 13.24 -9.14
C LYS A 105 11.04 12.81 -9.07
N ILE A 106 10.82 11.51 -8.99
CA ILE A 106 9.51 10.91 -9.00
C ILE A 106 9.27 10.25 -7.66
N VAL A 107 8.18 10.62 -7.00
CA VAL A 107 7.74 10.05 -5.73
C VAL A 107 6.41 9.34 -5.96
N ILE A 108 6.34 8.08 -5.57
CA ILE A 108 5.13 7.27 -5.69
C ILE A 108 4.78 6.76 -4.30
N SER A 109 3.57 7.03 -3.83
CA SER A 109 3.01 6.44 -2.62
C SER A 109 1.89 5.47 -2.99
N SER A 110 1.81 4.34 -2.31
CA SER A 110 0.69 3.41 -2.44
C SER A 110 0.57 2.53 -1.19
N HIS A 111 -0.66 2.22 -0.83
CA HIS A 111 -0.96 1.23 0.19
C HIS A 111 -1.16 -0.18 -0.40
N HIS A 112 -1.12 -0.31 -1.73
CA HIS A 112 -1.39 -1.55 -2.44
C HIS A 112 -0.10 -2.36 -2.65
N HIS A 113 0.05 -3.47 -1.93
CA HIS A 113 1.27 -4.28 -1.95
C HIS A 113 1.60 -4.88 -3.32
N LEU A 114 0.59 -5.29 -4.12
CA LEU A 114 0.81 -5.83 -5.45
C LEU A 114 1.37 -4.78 -6.41
N PHE A 115 0.82 -3.57 -6.38
CA PHE A 115 1.35 -2.44 -7.14
C PHE A 115 2.82 -2.17 -6.79
N PHE A 116 3.13 -2.09 -5.49
CA PHE A 116 4.49 -1.90 -5.02
C PHE A 116 5.42 -3.00 -5.52
N ASN A 117 5.00 -4.27 -5.45
CA ASN A 117 5.79 -5.41 -5.89
C ASN A 117 6.13 -5.35 -7.38
N VAL A 118 5.14 -5.04 -8.22
CA VAL A 118 5.34 -4.90 -9.67
C VAL A 118 6.33 -3.77 -9.95
N MET A 119 6.10 -2.59 -9.38
CA MET A 119 6.98 -1.43 -9.54
C MET A 119 8.40 -1.71 -9.04
N TYR A 120 8.53 -2.36 -7.89
CA TYR A 120 9.82 -2.71 -7.33
C TYR A 120 10.63 -3.66 -8.22
N ASN A 121 9.98 -4.68 -8.77
CA ASN A 121 10.64 -5.62 -9.68
C ASN A 121 10.99 -5.00 -11.02
N ASP A 122 10.13 -4.11 -11.50
CA ASP A 122 10.25 -3.54 -12.84
C ASP A 122 11.30 -2.44 -12.92
N LEU A 123 11.50 -1.68 -11.85
CA LEU A 123 12.50 -0.62 -11.78
C LEU A 123 13.84 -1.14 -11.27
N LYS A 124 14.93 -0.80 -11.95
CA LYS A 124 16.29 -1.20 -11.56
C LYS A 124 16.65 -0.61 -10.19
N ARG A 125 17.39 -1.38 -9.37
CA ARG A 125 17.82 -1.00 -8.01
C ARG A 125 18.55 0.34 -7.93
N ASN A 126 19.37 0.67 -8.92
CA ASN A 126 20.11 1.94 -8.96
C ASN A 126 19.26 3.17 -9.33
N ARG A 127 18.01 2.96 -9.77
CA ARG A 127 17.06 4.01 -10.15
C ARG A 127 15.93 4.22 -9.17
N ARG A 128 15.84 3.41 -8.12
CA ARG A 128 14.79 3.51 -7.11
C ARG A 128 15.35 3.50 -5.71
N LYS A 129 14.58 4.09 -4.80
CA LYS A 129 14.71 3.90 -3.36
C LYS A 129 13.34 3.58 -2.81
N SER A 130 13.23 2.51 -2.05
CA SER A 130 11.98 2.06 -1.46
C SER A 130 11.94 2.36 0.02
N TYR A 131 10.77 2.79 0.48
CA TYR A 131 10.56 3.17 1.86
C TYR A 131 9.23 2.62 2.36
N PHE A 132 9.20 2.23 3.61
CA PHE A 132 7.98 2.01 4.35
C PHE A 132 7.64 3.26 5.16
N PHE A 133 6.45 3.79 4.93
CA PHE A 133 5.94 4.98 5.61
C PHE A 133 4.89 4.56 6.64
N HIS A 134 5.09 4.91 7.90
CA HIS A 134 4.11 4.60 8.93
C HIS A 134 4.06 5.69 10.01
N LYS A 135 2.94 5.74 10.72
CA LYS A 135 2.74 6.64 11.83
C LYS A 135 3.40 6.07 13.08
N ASN A 136 4.29 6.83 13.69
CA ASN A 136 4.99 6.46 14.91
C ASN A 136 4.34 7.14 16.14
N GLY A 137 3.43 6.43 16.80
CA GLY A 137 2.74 6.92 17.98
C GLY A 137 1.92 8.20 17.75
N ALA A 138 1.77 9.03 18.79
CA ALA A 138 0.95 10.24 18.73
C ALA A 138 1.61 11.40 17.95
N ASN A 139 2.93 11.39 17.76
CA ASN A 139 3.69 12.58 17.46
C ASN A 139 4.49 12.57 16.16
N GLY A 140 4.28 11.63 15.24
CA GLY A 140 5.07 11.70 14.02
C GLY A 140 4.87 10.55 13.04
N TYR A 141 5.57 10.69 11.92
CA TYR A 141 5.67 9.69 10.88
C TYR A 141 7.12 9.27 10.71
N THR A 142 7.34 8.01 10.38
CA THR A 142 8.66 7.49 10.04
C THR A 142 8.67 7.01 8.60
N LEU A 143 9.81 7.24 7.95
CA LEU A 143 10.10 6.76 6.62
C LEU A 143 11.34 5.85 6.70
N ARG A 144 11.12 4.56 6.56
CA ARG A 144 12.16 3.54 6.72
C ARG A 144 12.52 2.92 5.38
N ALA A 145 13.81 2.86 5.06
CA ALA A 145 14.29 2.16 3.87
C ALA A 145 14.01 0.65 3.96
N THR A 146 13.55 0.05 2.85
CA THR A 146 13.15 -1.37 2.77
C THR A 146 13.83 -2.06 1.60
N ASP A 147 15.17 -1.93 1.49
CA ASP A 147 15.90 -2.41 0.31
C ASP A 147 15.99 -3.94 0.24
N GLU A 148 15.92 -4.64 1.38
CA GLU A 148 16.14 -6.09 1.44
C GLU A 148 14.85 -6.92 1.42
N THR A 149 13.76 -6.39 1.99
CA THR A 149 12.45 -7.08 2.04
C THR A 149 11.29 -6.18 1.60
N PRO A 150 11.34 -5.63 0.39
CA PRO A 150 10.35 -4.64 -0.08
C PRO A 150 8.95 -5.21 -0.25
N PHE A 151 8.83 -6.54 -0.46
CA PHE A 151 7.57 -7.17 -0.84
C PHE A 151 6.62 -7.43 0.32
N PHE A 152 7.11 -7.30 1.52
CA PHE A 152 6.39 -7.81 2.68
C PHE A 152 5.96 -6.66 3.59
N HIS A 153 4.88 -5.98 3.20
CA HIS A 153 4.23 -5.03 4.10
C HIS A 153 3.96 -5.66 5.48
N HIS A 154 3.53 -6.93 5.52
CA HIS A 154 3.32 -7.66 6.76
C HIS A 154 4.62 -7.96 7.51
N VAL A 155 5.76 -8.08 6.81
CA VAL A 155 7.08 -8.26 7.45
C VAL A 155 7.56 -6.95 8.06
N ALA A 156 7.44 -5.83 7.35
CA ALA A 156 7.70 -4.51 7.93
C ALA A 156 6.83 -4.27 9.16
N THR A 157 5.54 -4.64 9.08
CA THR A 157 4.62 -4.59 10.21
C THR A 157 5.08 -5.49 11.35
N LEU A 158 5.50 -6.73 11.08
CA LEU A 158 6.05 -7.63 12.10
C LEU A 158 7.32 -7.08 12.74
N SER A 159 8.22 -6.51 11.96
CA SER A 159 9.44 -5.88 12.47
C SER A 159 9.10 -4.74 13.46
N GLU A 160 8.12 -3.90 13.13
CA GLU A 160 7.64 -2.87 14.05
C GLU A 160 7.01 -3.46 15.31
N LEU A 161 6.17 -4.47 15.17
CA LEU A 161 5.55 -5.15 16.30
C LEU A 161 6.59 -5.86 17.19
N LYS A 162 7.62 -6.46 16.61
CA LYS A 162 8.71 -7.12 17.36
C LYS A 162 9.46 -6.12 18.26
N ARG A 163 9.60 -4.86 17.82
CA ARG A 163 10.23 -3.82 18.65
C ARG A 163 9.44 -3.45 19.90
N LEU A 164 8.17 -3.84 19.95
CA LEU A 164 7.32 -3.68 21.14
C LEU A 164 7.49 -4.82 22.16
N LEU A 165 8.28 -5.84 21.85
CA LEU A 165 8.64 -6.84 22.84
C LEU A 165 9.65 -6.22 23.82
N PRO A 166 9.44 -6.39 25.14
CA PRO A 166 10.39 -5.92 26.14
C PRO A 166 11.78 -6.53 25.89
N LYS A 167 12.80 -5.68 25.87
CA LYS A 167 14.20 -6.12 25.77
C LYS A 167 14.73 -6.54 27.13
N GLU A 168 15.93 -7.14 27.15
CA GLU A 168 16.61 -7.51 28.38
C GLU A 168 16.75 -6.29 29.32
N GLY A 169 16.26 -6.42 30.55
CA GLY A 169 16.21 -5.34 31.53
C GLY A 169 15.03 -4.37 31.42
N GLN A 170 14.15 -4.52 30.44
CA GLN A 170 12.91 -3.74 30.32
C GLN A 170 11.71 -4.48 30.90
N THR A 171 10.78 -3.71 31.43
CA THR A 171 9.46 -4.19 31.86
C THR A 171 8.38 -3.83 30.85
N ILE A 172 7.20 -4.43 30.99
CA ILE A 172 6.05 -4.10 30.13
C ILE A 172 5.62 -2.63 30.25
N ASP A 173 5.92 -2.00 31.37
CA ASP A 173 5.54 -0.61 31.61
C ASP A 173 6.41 0.36 30.79
N ASP A 174 7.62 -0.05 30.43
CA ASP A 174 8.54 0.73 29.59
C ASP A 174 8.15 0.71 28.10
N VAL A 175 7.24 -0.17 27.70
CA VAL A 175 6.81 -0.34 26.31
C VAL A 175 5.51 0.43 26.06
N GLN A 176 5.49 1.20 24.97
CA GLN A 176 4.29 1.93 24.55
C GLN A 176 3.46 1.11 23.54
N ILE A 177 2.40 0.48 24.02
CA ILE A 177 1.43 -0.26 23.20
C ILE A 177 0.12 0.50 23.15
N ASN A 178 -0.35 0.76 21.94
CA ASN A 178 -1.59 1.46 21.64
C ASN A 178 -2.58 0.54 20.93
N THR A 179 -3.84 0.93 20.86
CA THR A 179 -4.92 0.20 20.16
C THR A 179 -4.56 -0.18 18.72
N TYR A 180 -3.92 0.72 17.97
CA TYR A 180 -3.59 0.45 16.57
C TYR A 180 -2.58 -0.70 16.39
N HIS A 181 -1.76 -1.03 17.40
CA HIS A 181 -0.87 -2.17 17.33
C HIS A 181 -1.63 -3.52 17.30
N PHE A 182 -2.79 -3.59 17.96
CA PHE A 182 -3.68 -4.75 17.83
C PHE A 182 -4.23 -4.88 16.41
N ASN A 183 -4.59 -3.77 15.75
CA ASN A 183 -5.01 -3.77 14.36
C ASN A 183 -3.88 -4.24 13.43
N MET A 184 -2.66 -3.78 13.67
CA MET A 184 -1.48 -4.23 12.92
C MET A 184 -1.25 -5.73 13.09
N LEU A 185 -1.27 -6.23 14.33
CA LEU A 185 -1.09 -7.66 14.63
C LEU A 185 -2.19 -8.50 13.97
N ARG A 186 -3.45 -8.08 14.11
CA ARG A 186 -4.57 -8.75 13.45
C ARG A 186 -4.38 -8.82 11.94
N SER A 187 -4.03 -7.73 11.30
CA SER A 187 -3.79 -7.69 9.86
C SER A 187 -2.73 -8.70 9.41
N VAL A 188 -1.66 -8.86 10.19
CA VAL A 188 -0.63 -9.85 9.91
C VAL A 188 -1.16 -11.27 10.08
N VAL A 189 -1.89 -11.53 11.17
CA VAL A 189 -2.47 -12.86 11.43
C VAL A 189 -3.50 -13.23 10.34
N GLU A 190 -4.33 -12.30 9.89
CA GLU A 190 -5.28 -12.50 8.79
C GLU A 190 -4.57 -12.82 7.47
N LYS A 191 -3.52 -12.10 7.12
CA LYS A 191 -2.71 -12.40 5.91
C LYS A 191 -2.02 -13.76 6.01
N THR A 192 -1.54 -14.12 7.19
CA THR A 192 -0.98 -15.44 7.45
C THR A 192 -2.04 -16.53 7.27
N ALA A 193 -3.26 -16.30 7.76
CA ALA A 193 -4.39 -17.23 7.57
C ALA A 193 -4.69 -17.46 6.08
N VAL A 194 -4.76 -16.38 5.30
CA VAL A 194 -4.98 -16.46 3.85
C VAL A 194 -3.85 -17.24 3.17
N PHE A 195 -2.60 -16.99 3.54
CA PHE A 195 -1.44 -17.69 2.99
C PHE A 195 -1.50 -19.21 3.23
N PHE A 196 -1.94 -19.62 4.42
CA PHE A 196 -2.12 -21.03 4.76
C PHE A 196 -3.46 -21.63 4.31
N GLY A 197 -4.32 -20.86 3.63
CA GLY A 197 -5.63 -21.33 3.18
C GLY A 197 -6.65 -21.53 4.31
N TYR A 198 -6.48 -20.85 5.45
CA TYR A 198 -7.42 -20.91 6.55
C TYR A 198 -8.62 -20.01 6.32
N SER A 199 -9.81 -20.50 6.64
CA SER A 199 -11.07 -19.76 6.49
C SER A 199 -11.25 -18.63 7.52
N HIS A 200 -10.48 -18.66 8.62
CA HIS A 200 -10.56 -17.67 9.69
C HIS A 200 -9.20 -17.50 10.38
N PHE A 201 -8.87 -16.28 10.76
CA PHE A 201 -7.56 -15.95 11.34
C PHE A 201 -7.31 -16.67 12.70
N SER A 202 -8.37 -16.99 13.45
CA SER A 202 -8.21 -17.74 14.71
C SER A 202 -7.50 -19.07 14.54
N LYS A 203 -7.54 -19.68 13.35
CA LYS A 203 -6.80 -20.90 13.06
C LYS A 203 -5.27 -20.70 13.12
N CYS A 204 -4.81 -19.49 12.89
CA CYS A 204 -3.38 -19.15 13.05
C CYS A 204 -2.91 -19.20 14.50
N ILE A 205 -3.81 -18.96 15.44
CA ILE A 205 -3.54 -18.99 16.89
C ILE A 205 -4.04 -20.29 17.55
N HIS A 206 -4.63 -21.21 16.78
CA HIS A 206 -5.08 -22.50 17.29
C HIS A 206 -3.89 -23.34 17.81
N GLY A 207 -4.07 -23.97 18.98
CA GLY A 207 -3.03 -24.74 19.65
C GLY A 207 -2.00 -23.90 20.41
N ILE A 208 -2.18 -22.59 20.50
CA ILE A 208 -1.45 -21.69 21.38
C ILE A 208 -2.20 -21.64 22.73
N GLU A 209 -1.47 -21.59 23.82
CA GLU A 209 -2.06 -21.39 25.16
C GLU A 209 -2.92 -20.12 25.16
N ASP A 210 -4.13 -20.22 25.74
CA ASP A 210 -5.11 -19.13 25.77
C ASP A 210 -5.70 -18.69 24.39
N GLU A 211 -5.72 -19.57 23.40
CA GLU A 211 -6.19 -19.23 22.03
C GLU A 211 -7.55 -18.52 21.96
N VAL A 212 -8.49 -18.93 22.82
CA VAL A 212 -9.84 -18.31 22.89
C VAL A 212 -9.77 -16.87 23.38
N LEU A 213 -8.94 -16.62 24.39
CA LEU A 213 -8.69 -15.28 24.91
C LEU A 213 -8.00 -14.40 23.85
N PHE A 214 -7.01 -14.95 23.15
CA PHE A 214 -6.27 -14.25 22.10
C PHE A 214 -7.16 -13.90 20.91
N GLY A 215 -8.01 -14.83 20.46
CA GLY A 215 -8.96 -14.58 19.39
C GLY A 215 -9.94 -13.44 19.73
N ARG A 216 -10.51 -13.50 20.94
CA ARG A 216 -11.44 -12.45 21.42
C ARG A 216 -10.74 -11.10 21.60
N ALA A 217 -9.52 -11.09 22.09
CA ALA A 217 -8.75 -9.85 22.25
C ALA A 217 -8.48 -9.18 20.90
N LEU A 218 -8.04 -9.94 19.90
CA LEU A 218 -7.85 -9.43 18.55
C LEU A 218 -9.15 -8.93 17.93
N ASP A 219 -10.27 -9.59 18.16
CA ASP A 219 -11.58 -9.12 17.69
C ASP A 219 -12.02 -7.83 18.36
N LEU A 220 -12.02 -7.79 19.70
CA LEU A 220 -12.54 -6.65 20.47
C LEU A 220 -11.67 -5.41 20.32
N LEU A 221 -10.35 -5.56 20.35
CA LEU A 221 -9.41 -4.44 20.37
C LEU A 221 -9.05 -3.93 18.97
N SER A 222 -9.39 -4.69 17.91
CA SER A 222 -9.19 -4.28 16.53
C SER A 222 -10.45 -3.71 15.86
N HIS A 223 -11.63 -3.87 16.43
CA HIS A 223 -12.91 -3.37 15.89
C HIS A 223 -13.51 -2.22 16.70
N GLY A 224 -14.16 -1.31 16.02
CA GLY A 224 -15.05 -0.31 16.60
C GLY A 224 -14.38 1.02 16.96
N LYS A 225 -14.78 1.62 18.09
CA LYS A 225 -14.41 2.98 18.53
C LYS A 225 -12.90 3.24 18.71
N TYR A 226 -12.08 2.20 18.65
CA TYR A 226 -10.63 2.30 18.75
C TYR A 226 -10.00 2.53 17.38
N SER A 227 -10.33 3.67 16.80
CA SER A 227 -9.83 4.07 15.48
C SER A 227 -8.32 4.32 15.50
N ILE A 228 -7.69 4.10 14.34
CA ILE A 228 -6.29 4.49 14.06
C ILE A 228 -6.07 6.00 14.32
N TYR A 229 -7.12 6.79 14.29
CA TYR A 229 -7.07 8.25 14.44
C TYR A 229 -6.99 8.74 15.89
N GLU A 230 -7.39 7.90 16.86
CA GLU A 230 -7.28 8.23 18.28
C GLU A 230 -6.55 7.09 19.03
N PRO A 231 -5.21 7.12 19.08
CA PRO A 231 -4.44 6.10 19.78
C PRO A 231 -4.72 6.20 21.30
N VAL A 232 -5.37 5.19 21.84
CA VAL A 232 -5.57 5.05 23.27
C VAL A 232 -4.43 4.23 23.86
N PHE A 233 -3.79 4.73 24.90
CA PHE A 233 -2.77 3.98 25.64
C PHE A 233 -3.39 2.79 26.36
N MET A 234 -2.76 1.64 26.20
CA MET A 234 -3.23 0.41 26.83
C MET A 234 -2.78 0.30 28.29
N GLY A 235 -3.65 -0.18 29.13
CA GLY A 235 -3.33 -0.59 30.50
C GLY A 235 -2.36 -1.78 30.53
N ARG A 236 -1.73 -2.00 31.68
CA ARG A 236 -0.68 -3.02 31.87
C ARG A 236 -1.12 -4.43 31.45
N ASP A 237 -2.30 -4.86 31.85
CA ASP A 237 -2.83 -6.19 31.53
C ASP A 237 -3.02 -6.37 30.01
N THR A 238 -3.53 -5.35 29.35
CA THR A 238 -3.72 -5.36 27.87
C THR A 238 -2.39 -5.35 27.13
N LYS A 239 -1.39 -4.65 27.63
CA LYS A 239 -0.02 -4.69 27.09
C LYS A 239 0.59 -6.09 27.23
N GLN A 240 0.43 -6.72 28.41
CA GLN A 240 0.89 -8.09 28.64
C GLN A 240 0.23 -9.08 27.68
N LEU A 241 -1.09 -8.94 27.50
CA LEU A 241 -1.85 -9.78 26.58
C LEU A 241 -1.33 -9.62 25.14
N PHE A 242 -1.10 -8.39 24.69
CA PHE A 242 -0.54 -8.13 23.36
C PHE A 242 0.81 -8.80 23.16
N VAL A 243 1.73 -8.65 24.11
CA VAL A 243 3.07 -9.25 24.05
C VAL A 243 2.98 -10.78 24.01
N ARG A 244 2.09 -11.39 24.83
CA ARG A 244 1.87 -12.84 24.80
C ARG A 244 1.36 -13.35 23.45
N ILE A 245 0.38 -12.66 22.86
CA ILE A 245 -0.15 -13.01 21.53
C ILE A 245 0.96 -12.92 20.47
N LEU A 246 1.69 -11.80 20.45
CA LEU A 246 2.74 -11.55 19.47
C LEU A 246 3.88 -12.58 19.60
N ASP A 247 4.37 -12.83 20.80
CA ASP A 247 5.45 -13.79 21.06
C ASP A 247 5.02 -15.22 20.66
N ALA A 248 3.84 -15.65 21.07
CA ALA A 248 3.29 -16.94 20.70
C ALA A 248 3.12 -17.09 19.17
N PHE A 249 2.67 -16.05 18.49
CA PHE A 249 2.54 -16.03 17.03
C PHE A 249 3.91 -16.13 16.33
N LEU A 250 4.88 -15.35 16.78
CA LEU A 250 6.23 -15.36 16.21
C LEU A 250 6.92 -16.72 16.40
N ARG A 251 6.77 -17.35 17.57
CA ARG A 251 7.31 -18.69 17.83
C ARG A 251 6.66 -19.78 16.98
N LYS A 252 5.34 -19.66 16.74
CA LYS A 252 4.61 -20.68 15.95
C LYS A 252 5.02 -20.68 14.48
N TYR A 253 5.28 -19.52 13.90
CA TYR A 253 5.51 -19.38 12.45
C TYR A 253 6.96 -19.12 12.06
N GLU A 254 7.88 -18.93 13.02
CA GLU A 254 9.33 -18.80 12.80
C GLU A 254 9.69 -17.97 11.56
N PHE A 255 9.28 -16.69 11.52
CA PHE A 255 9.58 -15.82 10.39
C PHE A 255 11.09 -15.51 10.33
N TYR A 256 11.79 -16.12 9.38
CA TYR A 256 13.20 -15.86 9.07
C TYR A 256 13.35 -14.75 8.03
N LEU A 257 13.32 -13.53 8.48
CA LEU A 257 13.44 -12.38 7.58
C LEU A 257 14.55 -11.46 8.10
N PRO A 258 15.46 -10.99 7.22
CA PRO A 258 16.61 -10.19 7.64
C PRO A 258 16.18 -8.97 8.48
N GLU A 259 15.11 -8.28 8.09
CA GLU A 259 14.58 -7.10 8.81
C GLU A 259 13.97 -7.44 10.18
N ILE A 260 13.60 -8.69 10.43
CA ILE A 260 13.11 -9.17 11.74
C ILE A 260 14.27 -9.63 12.60
N LEU A 261 15.37 -10.08 11.98
CA LEU A 261 16.54 -10.63 12.65
C LEU A 261 17.56 -9.57 13.05
N ILE A 262 17.56 -8.40 12.39
CA ILE A 262 18.47 -7.29 12.73
C ILE A 262 17.90 -6.55 13.94
N GLU A 263 18.61 -6.61 15.04
CA GLU A 263 18.36 -5.84 16.25
C GLU A 263 18.75 -4.37 16.12
#